data_eb29183d1ce1b33db25a4f35a73ac5aa
#
_entry.id   eb29183d1ce1b33db25a4f35a73ac5aa
#
_cell.length_a   1.000
_cell.length_b   1.000
_cell.length_c   1.000
_cell.angle_alpha   90.00
_cell.angle_beta   90.00
_cell.angle_gamma   90.00
#
_symmetry.space_group_name_H-M   'P 1'
#
loop_
_entity.id
_entity.type
_entity.pdbx_description
1 polymer ?
#
loop_
_entity_poly.entity_id
_entity_poly.type
_entity_poly.pdbx_seq_one_letter_code
_entity_poly.pdbx_strand_id
1 'polypeptide(L)'
;MKIIKFFLSTFPLILLISCFGLKFQKNHIIPNDWKGKSIRIAELEASYKRENRFHKIFSKFSSKRFIPYYKFKDKTYNIVGSYNKIDESYIIIKDENDRFFKISQKNRNYKNNIVPSFLVFEDTFENAKLLIDTKIWLNNVWQQKSFITKFPDAFYPFQSVEVKDVIGFQNSDNGYPIWLKVVTEKGEDAIVRYNTEGLRVGIKDHYFTSDPLPPEWGNKINEKIKNRIADIGMSSRQVRIAIGYPDKINITSSRHGVSEQWMYFLSNKKIYYQFEYDKLVYINH
;
A
#
# COMPACT_ATOMS: atom_id res chain seq x y z
N MET A 1 -2.32 4.86 -78.07
CA MET A 1 -1.19 5.14 -77.18
C MET A 1 -1.54 6.25 -76.17
N LYS A 2 -2.39 5.99 -75.16
CA LYS A 2 -2.83 6.98 -74.15
C LYS A 2 -3.46 6.23 -72.94
N ILE A 3 -2.74 5.36 -72.22
CA ILE A 3 -3.21 4.78 -70.96
C ILE A 3 -1.99 4.47 -70.06
N ILE A 4 -1.17 5.44 -69.72
CA ILE A 4 -0.11 5.30 -68.68
C ILE A 4 0.13 6.68 -68.02
N LYS A 5 -0.85 7.28 -67.41
CA LYS A 5 -0.61 8.49 -66.57
C LYS A 5 -1.55 8.63 -65.38
N PHE A 6 -2.21 7.56 -64.94
CA PHE A 6 -3.18 7.71 -63.83
C PHE A 6 -2.81 6.94 -62.53
N PHE A 7 -1.62 6.33 -62.46
CA PHE A 7 -1.26 5.49 -61.29
C PHE A 7 -0.25 6.08 -60.33
N LEU A 8 0.21 7.33 -60.54
CA LEU A 8 1.27 7.91 -59.66
C LEU A 8 0.76 8.95 -58.65
N SER A 9 -0.55 9.21 -58.57
CA SER A 9 -1.10 10.28 -57.69
C SER A 9 -1.74 9.79 -56.38
N THR A 10 -1.91 8.49 -56.16
CA THR A 10 -2.62 7.97 -55.00
C THR A 10 -1.72 7.40 -53.88
N PHE A 11 -0.41 7.26 -54.11
CA PHE A 11 0.53 6.66 -53.15
C PHE A 11 0.92 7.57 -51.97
N PRO A 12 1.02 8.91 -52.05
CA PRO A 12 1.40 9.72 -50.89
C PRO A 12 0.24 9.94 -49.89
N LEU A 13 -1.02 9.68 -50.25
CA LEU A 13 -2.15 9.93 -49.36
C LEU A 13 -2.30 8.86 -48.25
N ILE A 14 -1.85 7.64 -48.51
CA ILE A 14 -1.96 6.50 -47.54
C ILE A 14 -0.93 6.63 -46.41
N LEU A 15 0.22 7.23 -46.65
CA LEU A 15 1.27 7.43 -45.60
C LEU A 15 0.92 8.54 -44.59
N LEU A 16 0.07 9.52 -44.96
CA LEU A 16 -0.36 10.58 -44.07
C LEU A 16 -1.43 10.13 -43.07
N ILE A 17 -2.21 9.11 -43.40
CA ILE A 17 -3.28 8.59 -42.52
C ILE A 17 -2.70 7.79 -41.34
N SER A 18 -1.53 7.16 -41.48
CA SER A 18 -0.90 6.40 -40.43
C SER A 18 -0.31 7.29 -39.32
N CYS A 19 0.13 8.49 -39.64
CA CYS A 19 0.63 9.45 -38.61
C CYS A 19 -0.50 10.16 -37.85
N PHE A 20 -1.66 10.34 -38.46
CA PHE A 20 -2.81 10.99 -37.83
C PHE A 20 -3.44 10.11 -36.73
N GLY A 21 -3.47 8.78 -36.92
CA GLY A 21 -4.02 7.83 -35.94
C GLY A 21 -3.28 7.78 -34.62
N LEU A 22 -1.97 8.01 -34.64
CA LEU A 22 -1.12 7.98 -33.41
C LEU A 22 -1.25 9.26 -32.56
N LYS A 23 -1.46 10.41 -33.17
CA LYS A 23 -1.72 11.67 -32.46
C LYS A 23 -3.09 11.69 -31.80
N PHE A 24 -4.09 11.07 -32.43
CA PHE A 24 -5.46 11.05 -31.91
C PHE A 24 -5.61 10.25 -30.61
N GLN A 25 -4.82 9.19 -30.41
CA GLN A 25 -4.90 8.35 -29.20
C GLN A 25 -4.35 9.03 -27.95
N LYS A 26 -3.35 9.90 -28.05
CA LYS A 26 -2.81 10.64 -26.88
C LYS A 26 -3.79 11.66 -26.30
N ASN A 27 -4.68 12.20 -27.12
CA ASN A 27 -5.68 13.18 -26.70
C ASN A 27 -6.83 12.56 -25.87
N HIS A 28 -6.90 11.23 -25.76
CA HIS A 28 -7.89 10.52 -24.95
C HIS A 28 -7.38 10.07 -23.57
N ILE A 29 -6.16 10.49 -23.18
CA ILE A 29 -5.66 10.22 -21.82
C ILE A 29 -6.34 11.20 -20.88
N ILE A 30 -7.12 10.66 -19.94
CA ILE A 30 -7.84 11.41 -18.92
C ILE A 30 -6.92 11.53 -17.70
N PRO A 31 -6.63 12.74 -17.19
CA PRO A 31 -5.91 12.90 -15.94
C PRO A 31 -6.64 12.17 -14.81
N ASN A 32 -5.89 11.54 -13.91
CA ASN A 32 -6.38 10.90 -12.70
C ASN A 32 -5.67 11.51 -11.49
N ASP A 33 -6.07 11.12 -10.27
CA ASP A 33 -5.53 11.64 -9.01
C ASP A 33 -4.04 11.35 -8.81
N TRP A 34 -3.47 10.44 -9.60
CA TRP A 34 -2.06 10.05 -9.54
C TRP A 34 -1.20 10.67 -10.64
N LYS A 35 -1.79 11.51 -11.50
CA LYS A 35 -1.05 12.17 -12.58
C LYS A 35 0.17 12.90 -12.03
N GLY A 36 1.33 12.63 -12.63
CA GLY A 36 2.61 13.21 -12.24
C GLY A 36 3.32 12.48 -11.11
N LYS A 37 2.66 11.55 -10.39
CA LYS A 37 3.33 10.73 -9.38
C LYS A 37 4.29 9.75 -10.03
N SER A 38 5.46 9.60 -9.39
CA SER A 38 6.47 8.62 -9.77
C SER A 38 6.18 7.29 -9.09
N ILE A 39 6.31 6.21 -9.84
CA ILE A 39 6.04 4.84 -9.36
C ILE A 39 7.15 3.90 -9.76
N ARG A 40 7.32 2.85 -8.96
CA ARG A 40 8.14 1.68 -9.21
C ARG A 40 7.26 0.43 -9.27
N ILE A 41 7.63 -0.54 -10.10
CA ILE A 41 6.94 -1.82 -10.16
C ILE A 41 7.67 -2.80 -9.24
N ALA A 42 6.95 -3.26 -8.20
CA ALA A 42 7.50 -4.16 -7.19
C ALA A 42 7.93 -5.51 -7.78
N GLU A 43 8.86 -6.21 -7.12
CA GLU A 43 9.08 -7.64 -7.31
C GLU A 43 7.79 -8.39 -7.02
N LEU A 44 7.54 -9.48 -7.75
CA LEU A 44 6.27 -10.21 -7.67
C LEU A 44 6.52 -11.67 -7.36
N GLU A 45 5.78 -12.20 -6.40
CA GLU A 45 5.71 -13.62 -6.14
C GLU A 45 5.17 -14.40 -7.36
N ALA A 46 5.62 -15.63 -7.55
CA ALA A 46 5.23 -16.45 -8.70
C ALA A 46 3.72 -16.79 -8.69
N SER A 47 3.13 -17.04 -7.54
CA SER A 47 1.68 -17.24 -7.35
C SER A 47 0.89 -16.01 -7.77
N TYR A 48 1.26 -14.83 -7.27
CA TYR A 48 0.65 -13.57 -7.61
C TYR A 48 0.68 -13.29 -9.12
N LYS A 49 1.84 -13.55 -9.78
CA LYS A 49 1.97 -13.42 -11.24
C LYS A 49 1.00 -14.30 -12.01
N ARG A 50 0.82 -15.55 -11.57
CA ARG A 50 -0.10 -16.52 -12.23
C ARG A 50 -1.57 -16.11 -12.06
N GLU A 51 -2.01 -15.89 -10.83
CA GLU A 51 -3.39 -15.53 -10.49
C GLU A 51 -3.84 -14.25 -11.19
N ASN A 52 -2.95 -13.28 -11.26
CA ASN A 52 -3.23 -11.99 -11.87
C ASN A 52 -2.92 -11.91 -13.37
N ARG A 53 -2.53 -13.02 -14.02
CA ARG A 53 -2.20 -13.09 -15.46
C ARG A 53 -1.23 -11.99 -15.88
N PHE A 54 -0.14 -11.82 -15.13
CA PHE A 54 0.82 -10.73 -15.31
C PHE A 54 1.46 -10.66 -16.70
N HIS A 55 1.46 -11.75 -17.45
CA HIS A 55 1.91 -11.79 -18.84
C HIS A 55 1.03 -10.96 -19.80
N LYS A 56 -0.19 -10.53 -19.37
CA LYS A 56 -1.16 -9.76 -20.18
C LYS A 56 -1.44 -8.35 -19.61
N ILE A 57 -0.57 -7.81 -18.79
CA ILE A 57 -0.83 -6.53 -18.10
C ILE A 57 -0.16 -5.36 -18.81
N PHE A 58 1.10 -5.51 -19.23
CA PHE A 58 1.87 -4.40 -19.80
C PHE A 58 1.91 -4.43 -21.32
N SER A 59 1.78 -3.26 -21.95
CA SER A 59 1.96 -3.10 -23.39
C SER A 59 2.41 -1.68 -23.75
N LYS A 60 2.99 -1.47 -24.95
CA LYS A 60 3.18 -0.11 -25.49
C LYS A 60 1.82 0.56 -25.66
N PHE A 61 1.75 1.88 -25.48
CA PHE A 61 0.51 2.64 -25.62
C PHE A 61 -0.17 2.39 -26.97
N SER A 62 0.58 2.41 -28.07
CA SER A 62 0.09 2.26 -29.43
C SER A 62 -0.06 0.79 -29.91
N SER A 63 0.21 -0.21 -29.05
CA SER A 63 0.24 -1.62 -29.43
C SER A 63 -0.70 -2.46 -28.58
N LYS A 64 -1.21 -3.56 -29.15
CA LYS A 64 -1.91 -4.63 -28.41
C LYS A 64 -0.96 -5.73 -27.94
N ARG A 65 0.32 -5.71 -28.37
CA ARG A 65 1.32 -6.72 -28.02
C ARG A 65 1.78 -6.51 -26.58
N PHE A 66 1.66 -7.54 -25.77
CA PHE A 66 2.12 -7.54 -24.38
C PHE A 66 3.65 -7.54 -24.29
N ILE A 67 4.13 -6.89 -23.24
CA ILE A 67 5.56 -6.81 -22.90
C ILE A 67 5.76 -7.59 -21.60
N PRO A 68 6.78 -8.44 -21.51
CA PRO A 68 7.06 -9.18 -20.28
C PRO A 68 7.35 -8.26 -19.08
N TYR A 69 6.82 -8.61 -17.93
CA TYR A 69 6.94 -7.88 -16.66
C TYR A 69 8.39 -7.58 -16.27
N TYR A 70 9.34 -8.49 -16.46
CA TYR A 70 10.73 -8.29 -16.09
C TYR A 70 11.40 -7.08 -16.77
N LYS A 71 10.82 -6.55 -17.86
CA LYS A 71 11.29 -5.32 -18.52
C LYS A 71 10.88 -4.05 -17.78
N PHE A 72 9.92 -4.16 -16.87
CA PHE A 72 9.39 -3.05 -16.07
C PHE A 72 9.87 -3.07 -14.64
N LYS A 73 10.23 -4.26 -14.13
CA LYS A 73 10.70 -4.46 -12.77
C LYS A 73 11.87 -3.53 -12.44
N ASP A 74 11.88 -2.99 -11.22
CA ASP A 74 12.93 -2.13 -10.64
C ASP A 74 13.22 -0.83 -11.43
N LYS A 75 12.29 -0.42 -12.27
CA LYS A 75 12.35 0.85 -13.02
C LYS A 75 11.30 1.81 -12.54
N THR A 76 11.64 3.09 -12.62
CA THR A 76 10.75 4.20 -12.28
C THR A 76 9.98 4.70 -13.51
N TYR A 77 8.72 5.02 -13.30
CA TYR A 77 7.80 5.54 -14.31
C TYR A 77 6.96 6.66 -13.73
N ASN A 78 6.53 7.61 -14.56
CA ASN A 78 5.57 8.64 -14.17
C ASN A 78 4.17 8.27 -14.65
N ILE A 79 3.17 8.40 -13.80
CA ILE A 79 1.77 8.24 -14.18
C ILE A 79 1.33 9.47 -14.98
N VAL A 80 0.75 9.23 -16.16
CA VAL A 80 0.25 10.28 -17.05
C VAL A 80 -1.25 10.47 -16.88
N GLY A 81 -1.98 9.40 -16.59
CA GLY A 81 -3.42 9.38 -16.42
C GLY A 81 -4.01 8.02 -16.73
N SER A 82 -5.28 7.99 -17.08
CA SER A 82 -6.03 6.80 -17.46
C SER A 82 -6.49 6.86 -18.89
N TYR A 83 -6.66 5.70 -19.51
CA TYR A 83 -7.24 5.53 -20.83
C TYR A 83 -8.29 4.43 -20.78
N ASN A 84 -9.52 4.77 -21.18
CA ASN A 84 -10.65 3.86 -21.11
C ASN A 84 -11.16 3.54 -22.51
N LYS A 85 -11.47 2.27 -22.74
CA LYS A 85 -12.27 1.75 -23.84
C LYS A 85 -13.57 1.15 -23.30
N ILE A 86 -14.49 0.76 -24.18
CA ILE A 86 -15.80 0.21 -23.80
C ILE A 86 -15.67 -0.91 -22.76
N ASP A 87 -14.69 -1.80 -22.91
CA ASP A 87 -14.51 -2.99 -22.03
C ASP A 87 -13.15 -3.07 -21.33
N GLU A 88 -12.31 -2.06 -21.47
CA GLU A 88 -10.93 -2.09 -21.00
C GLU A 88 -10.55 -0.76 -20.35
N SER A 89 -9.89 -0.82 -19.21
CA SER A 89 -9.29 0.34 -18.53
C SER A 89 -7.79 0.17 -18.41
N TYR A 90 -7.06 1.27 -18.51
CA TYR A 90 -5.60 1.28 -18.47
C TYR A 90 -5.11 2.46 -17.65
N ILE A 91 -4.06 2.22 -16.85
CA ILE A 91 -3.20 3.29 -16.34
C ILE A 91 -2.13 3.54 -17.38
N ILE A 92 -1.92 4.80 -17.74
CA ILE A 92 -0.89 5.21 -18.67
C ILE A 92 0.31 5.73 -17.90
N ILE A 93 1.46 5.15 -18.18
CA ILE A 93 2.74 5.51 -17.60
C ILE A 93 3.73 5.91 -18.68
N LYS A 94 4.71 6.72 -18.32
CA LYS A 94 5.84 7.05 -19.20
C LYS A 94 7.16 6.83 -18.48
N ASP A 95 8.17 6.39 -19.22
CA ASP A 95 9.54 6.29 -18.70
C ASP A 95 10.31 7.61 -18.89
N GLU A 96 11.57 7.61 -18.47
CA GLU A 96 12.52 8.75 -18.59
C GLU A 96 12.76 9.24 -20.03
N ASN A 97 12.56 8.35 -21.03
CA ASN A 97 12.70 8.67 -22.44
C ASN A 97 11.37 9.07 -23.10
N ASP A 98 10.37 9.45 -22.31
CA ASP A 98 9.02 9.81 -22.77
C ASP A 98 8.31 8.70 -23.61
N ARG A 99 8.69 7.44 -23.43
CA ARG A 99 8.01 6.30 -24.04
C ARG A 99 6.78 5.92 -23.20
N PHE A 100 5.63 5.86 -23.85
CA PHE A 100 4.35 5.60 -23.21
C PHE A 100 4.03 4.11 -23.19
N PHE A 101 3.59 3.65 -22.03
CA PHE A 101 3.11 2.29 -21.80
C PHE A 101 1.74 2.34 -21.15
N LYS A 102 1.01 1.25 -21.26
CA LYS A 102 -0.29 1.07 -20.60
C LYS A 102 -0.28 -0.20 -19.76
N ILE A 103 -0.87 -0.08 -18.59
CA ILE A 103 -1.08 -1.15 -17.61
C ILE A 103 -2.57 -1.48 -17.62
N SER A 104 -2.94 -2.70 -18.02
CA SER A 104 -4.33 -3.14 -18.05
C SER A 104 -4.87 -3.32 -16.64
N GLN A 105 -6.05 -2.77 -16.37
CA GLN A 105 -6.80 -2.96 -15.13
C GLN A 105 -7.91 -3.99 -15.34
N LYS A 106 -7.97 -5.01 -14.48
CA LYS A 106 -8.94 -6.11 -14.59
C LYS A 106 -10.35 -5.76 -14.16
N ASN A 107 -10.53 -4.78 -13.28
CA ASN A 107 -11.83 -4.46 -12.69
C ASN A 107 -12.44 -3.22 -13.37
N ARG A 108 -13.63 -3.42 -13.93
CA ARG A 108 -14.47 -2.41 -14.61
C ARG A 108 -15.00 -1.31 -13.67
N ASN A 109 -14.69 -1.31 -12.40
CA ASN A 109 -15.13 -0.27 -11.47
C ASN A 109 -14.30 1.01 -11.63
N TYR A 110 -14.54 1.69 -12.75
CA TYR A 110 -13.95 2.98 -13.13
C TYR A 110 -14.19 4.11 -12.11
N LYS A 111 -15.06 3.88 -11.14
CA LYS A 111 -15.42 4.89 -10.13
C LYS A 111 -14.51 4.89 -8.91
N ASN A 112 -13.74 3.83 -8.69
CA ASN A 112 -12.80 3.76 -7.59
C ASN A 112 -11.39 3.93 -8.15
N ASN A 113 -10.80 5.08 -7.92
CA ASN A 113 -9.40 5.41 -8.21
C ASN A 113 -8.45 4.53 -7.37
N ILE A 114 -8.47 3.20 -7.58
CA ILE A 114 -7.64 2.26 -6.85
C ILE A 114 -6.38 1.98 -7.65
N VAL A 115 -5.25 2.36 -7.09
CA VAL A 115 -3.93 1.99 -7.62
C VAL A 115 -3.74 0.49 -7.46
N PRO A 116 -3.33 -0.24 -8.51
CA PRO A 116 -2.96 -1.64 -8.38
C PRO A 116 -1.89 -1.84 -7.29
N SER A 117 -2.09 -2.82 -6.43
CA SER A 117 -1.23 -3.06 -5.26
C SER A 117 0.25 -3.34 -5.57
N PHE A 118 0.57 -3.73 -6.80
CA PHE A 118 1.96 -3.94 -7.24
C PHE A 118 2.70 -2.65 -7.67
N LEU A 119 2.03 -1.51 -7.70
CA LEU A 119 2.66 -0.22 -7.97
C LEU A 119 3.06 0.42 -6.64
N VAL A 120 4.33 0.69 -6.50
CA VAL A 120 4.91 1.37 -5.34
C VAL A 120 5.12 2.84 -5.70
N PHE A 121 4.51 3.77 -4.98
CA PHE A 121 4.84 5.18 -5.13
C PHE A 121 6.26 5.45 -4.61
N GLU A 122 7.06 6.16 -5.40
CA GLU A 122 8.45 6.46 -5.03
C GLU A 122 8.54 7.29 -3.75
N ASP A 123 7.66 8.27 -3.56
CA ASP A 123 7.59 9.07 -2.34
C ASP A 123 7.38 8.18 -1.09
N THR A 124 6.47 7.22 -1.18
CA THR A 124 6.21 6.28 -0.08
C THR A 124 7.38 5.32 0.14
N PHE A 125 8.06 4.90 -0.92
CA PHE A 125 9.23 4.04 -0.82
C PHE A 125 10.42 4.79 -0.18
N GLU A 126 10.65 6.03 -0.56
CA GLU A 126 11.66 6.89 0.05
C GLU A 126 11.36 7.20 1.52
N ASN A 127 10.08 7.44 1.85
CA ASN A 127 9.67 7.59 3.26
C ASN A 127 9.95 6.31 4.08
N ALA A 128 9.75 5.14 3.51
CA ALA A 128 10.10 3.89 4.18
C ALA A 128 11.60 3.77 4.43
N LYS A 129 12.46 4.25 3.52
CA LYS A 129 13.92 4.26 3.68
C LYS A 129 14.40 5.13 4.85
N LEU A 130 13.62 6.12 5.27
CA LEU A 130 13.95 6.93 6.46
C LEU A 130 14.00 6.09 7.76
N LEU A 131 13.45 4.89 7.74
CA LEU A 131 13.53 3.96 8.86
C LEU A 131 14.83 3.15 8.88
N ILE A 132 15.64 3.14 7.83
CA ILE A 132 16.91 2.41 7.81
C ILE A 132 17.79 2.89 8.97
N ASP A 133 18.44 1.94 9.63
CA ASP A 133 19.27 2.10 10.85
C ASP A 133 18.50 2.67 12.06
N THR A 134 17.16 2.67 12.02
CA THR A 134 16.33 2.99 13.19
C THR A 134 15.82 1.72 13.88
N LYS A 135 15.44 1.86 15.15
CA LYS A 135 14.74 0.80 15.89
C LYS A 135 13.24 0.92 15.72
N ILE A 136 12.59 -0.22 15.50
CA ILE A 136 11.14 -0.37 15.52
C ILE A 136 10.77 -1.50 16.48
N TRP A 137 9.53 -1.51 16.98
CA TRP A 137 9.03 -2.53 17.90
C TRP A 137 7.92 -3.31 17.22
N LEU A 138 8.10 -4.62 17.11
CA LEU A 138 7.15 -5.51 16.44
C LEU A 138 5.80 -5.51 17.17
N ASN A 139 4.71 -5.44 16.45
CA ASN A 139 3.38 -5.46 17.05
C ASN A 139 2.69 -6.81 16.87
N ASN A 140 2.43 -7.18 15.63
CA ASN A 140 1.62 -8.35 15.32
C ASN A 140 2.45 -9.45 14.66
N VAL A 141 3.23 -10.12 15.50
CA VAL A 141 4.16 -11.17 15.06
C VAL A 141 3.46 -12.44 14.57
N TRP A 142 2.19 -12.67 14.90
CA TRP A 142 1.42 -13.87 14.57
C TRP A 142 0.68 -13.81 13.24
N GLN A 143 0.59 -12.63 12.63
CA GLN A 143 -0.15 -12.50 11.37
C GLN A 143 0.77 -12.65 10.17
N GLN A 144 0.51 -13.67 9.36
CA GLN A 144 1.21 -13.91 8.11
C GLN A 144 1.19 -12.68 7.15
N LYS A 145 0.19 -11.81 7.29
CA LYS A 145 0.12 -10.54 6.53
C LYS A 145 1.21 -9.53 6.87
N SER A 146 1.79 -9.63 8.06
CA SER A 146 2.83 -8.74 8.55
C SER A 146 4.23 -9.17 8.15
N PHE A 147 4.42 -10.42 7.71
CA PHE A 147 5.73 -10.99 7.44
C PHE A 147 5.75 -11.82 6.15
N ILE A 148 6.87 -11.79 5.42
CA ILE A 148 7.07 -12.66 4.24
C ILE A 148 7.61 -14.03 4.63
N THR A 149 8.52 -14.08 5.61
CA THR A 149 9.16 -15.31 6.04
C THR A 149 8.29 -16.08 7.04
N LYS A 150 8.40 -17.41 7.04
CA LYS A 150 7.86 -18.21 8.14
C LYS A 150 8.45 -17.66 9.44
N PHE A 151 7.58 -17.49 10.44
CA PHE A 151 7.99 -17.05 11.76
C PHE A 151 9.15 -17.90 12.27
N PRO A 152 10.31 -17.34 12.54
CA PRO A 152 11.21 -17.95 13.50
C PRO A 152 10.50 -17.89 14.87
N ASP A 153 10.57 -18.96 15.67
CA ASP A 153 10.07 -19.00 17.03
C ASP A 153 10.70 -17.94 17.97
N ALA A 154 11.62 -17.14 17.40
CA ALA A 154 12.47 -16.16 18.05
C ALA A 154 11.85 -14.75 18.16
N PHE A 155 10.77 -14.45 17.43
CA PHE A 155 10.16 -13.12 17.43
C PHE A 155 8.91 -13.08 18.32
N TYR A 156 8.79 -12.02 19.12
CA TYR A 156 7.66 -11.81 20.03
C TYR A 156 7.11 -10.38 19.94
N PRO A 157 5.85 -10.14 20.33
CA PRO A 157 5.26 -8.81 20.33
C PRO A 157 6.07 -7.84 21.18
N PHE A 158 6.18 -6.61 20.71
CA PHE A 158 6.93 -5.51 21.33
C PHE A 158 8.45 -5.71 21.39
N GLN A 159 8.98 -6.71 20.69
CA GLN A 159 10.43 -6.86 20.53
C GLN A 159 11.00 -5.73 19.68
N SER A 160 12.09 -5.13 20.16
CA SER A 160 12.88 -4.15 19.40
C SER A 160 13.71 -4.86 18.33
N VAL A 161 13.66 -4.34 17.12
CA VAL A 161 14.46 -4.79 15.97
C VAL A 161 15.00 -3.57 15.21
N GLU A 162 16.12 -3.73 14.53
CA GLU A 162 16.72 -2.68 13.71
C GLU A 162 16.38 -2.89 12.23
N VAL A 163 15.97 -1.81 11.55
CA VAL A 163 15.70 -1.84 10.11
C VAL A 163 17.00 -1.75 9.33
N LYS A 164 17.27 -2.71 8.46
CA LYS A 164 18.52 -2.77 7.66
C LYS A 164 18.33 -2.41 6.20
N ASP A 165 17.13 -2.63 5.66
CA ASP A 165 16.87 -2.38 4.23
C ASP A 165 15.36 -2.27 3.98
N VAL A 166 14.99 -1.70 2.82
CA VAL A 166 13.61 -1.60 2.35
C VAL A 166 13.47 -2.23 0.98
N ILE A 167 12.49 -3.10 0.80
CA ILE A 167 12.23 -3.75 -0.48
C ILE A 167 10.79 -3.58 -0.95
N GLY A 168 10.61 -3.52 -2.27
CA GLY A 168 9.30 -3.60 -2.92
C GLY A 168 9.01 -5.03 -3.34
N PHE A 169 8.00 -5.67 -2.72
CA PHE A 169 7.62 -7.05 -3.04
C PHE A 169 6.11 -7.26 -2.88
N GLN A 170 5.46 -7.78 -3.93
CA GLN A 170 4.04 -8.15 -3.90
C GLN A 170 3.88 -9.66 -3.82
N ASN A 171 3.30 -10.13 -2.72
CA ASN A 171 2.89 -11.52 -2.53
C ASN A 171 1.41 -11.73 -2.86
N SER A 172 0.88 -12.94 -2.65
CA SER A 172 -0.53 -13.29 -2.84
C SER A 172 -1.50 -12.51 -1.94
N ASP A 173 -1.01 -12.00 -0.83
CA ASP A 173 -1.72 -11.10 0.04
C ASP A 173 -1.77 -9.71 -0.59
N ASN A 174 -2.94 -9.21 -0.94
CA ASN A 174 -3.14 -7.92 -1.62
C ASN A 174 -2.87 -6.69 -0.73
N GLY A 175 -1.95 -6.82 0.23
CA GLY A 175 -1.50 -5.73 1.07
C GLY A 175 -0.50 -4.81 0.36
N TYR A 176 -0.05 -3.80 1.08
CA TYR A 176 0.91 -2.83 0.55
C TYR A 176 2.26 -3.50 0.23
N PRO A 177 2.88 -3.23 -0.93
CA PRO A 177 4.04 -4.00 -1.41
C PRO A 177 5.39 -3.44 -0.95
N ILE A 178 5.47 -2.78 0.21
CA ILE A 178 6.72 -2.30 0.81
C ILE A 178 7.00 -3.07 2.09
N TRP A 179 8.25 -3.52 2.24
CA TRP A 179 8.69 -4.34 3.34
C TRP A 179 10.01 -3.87 3.89
N LEU A 180 10.18 -3.98 5.20
CA LEU A 180 11.39 -3.67 5.95
C LEU A 180 12.14 -4.97 6.24
N LYS A 181 13.40 -5.06 5.87
CA LYS A 181 14.30 -6.10 6.36
C LYS A 181 14.79 -5.68 7.74
N VAL A 182 14.52 -6.50 8.72
CA VAL A 182 14.85 -6.19 10.13
C VAL A 182 15.73 -7.26 10.73
N VAL A 183 16.52 -6.88 11.73
CA VAL A 183 17.41 -7.78 12.45
C VAL A 183 17.26 -7.57 13.95
N THR A 184 17.25 -8.67 14.72
CA THR A 184 17.30 -8.63 16.19
C THR A 184 18.72 -8.35 16.68
N GLU A 185 18.86 -8.01 17.98
CA GLU A 185 20.17 -7.89 18.62
C GLU A 185 20.98 -9.21 18.61
N LYS A 186 20.32 -10.35 18.42
CA LYS A 186 20.96 -11.67 18.27
C LYS A 186 21.34 -12.02 16.84
N GLY A 187 21.06 -11.13 15.86
CA GLY A 187 21.37 -11.34 14.45
C GLY A 187 20.34 -12.18 13.70
N GLU A 188 19.13 -12.33 14.22
CA GLU A 188 18.05 -13.04 13.53
C GLU A 188 17.32 -12.09 12.58
N ASP A 189 17.08 -12.54 11.34
CA ASP A 189 16.48 -11.76 10.26
C ASP A 189 14.98 -12.00 10.12
N ALA A 190 14.22 -10.94 9.85
CA ALA A 190 12.83 -11.02 9.38
C ALA A 190 12.52 -9.95 8.34
N ILE A 191 11.38 -10.11 7.67
CA ILE A 191 10.87 -9.14 6.70
C ILE A 191 9.46 -8.74 7.12
N VAL A 192 9.32 -7.50 7.59
CA VAL A 192 8.10 -6.92 8.17
C VAL A 192 7.46 -5.96 7.18
N ARG A 193 6.14 -5.99 7.05
CA ARG A 193 5.41 -5.05 6.18
C ARG A 193 5.52 -3.62 6.70
N TYR A 194 5.79 -2.70 5.81
CA TYR A 194 5.83 -1.27 6.11
C TYR A 194 4.43 -0.74 6.48
N ASN A 195 4.33 0.03 7.55
CA ASN A 195 3.14 0.82 7.87
C ASN A 195 3.06 2.01 6.91
N THR A 196 1.98 2.12 6.15
CA THR A 196 1.75 3.28 5.29
C THR A 196 1.25 4.47 6.08
N GLU A 197 1.42 5.68 5.53
CA GLU A 197 0.83 6.88 6.10
C GLU A 197 -0.68 6.72 6.33
N GLY A 198 -1.16 7.22 7.45
CA GLY A 198 -2.57 7.13 7.83
C GLY A 198 -2.98 5.82 8.47
N LEU A 199 -2.11 4.81 8.57
CA LEU A 199 -2.35 3.66 9.42
C LEU A 199 -2.27 4.10 10.89
N ARG A 200 -3.33 3.76 11.61
CA ARG A 200 -3.43 4.08 13.04
C ARG A 200 -2.61 3.09 13.83
N VAL A 201 -1.86 3.60 14.80
CA VAL A 201 -1.11 2.75 15.72
C VAL A 201 -2.06 1.87 16.52
N GLY A 202 -1.83 0.56 16.51
CA GLY A 202 -2.66 -0.38 17.23
C GLY A 202 -2.42 -1.83 16.78
N ILE A 203 -3.35 -2.70 17.13
CA ILE A 203 -3.22 -4.15 16.89
C ILE A 203 -3.18 -4.52 15.39
N LYS A 204 -3.69 -3.64 14.53
CA LYS A 204 -3.66 -3.81 13.06
C LYS A 204 -2.37 -3.32 12.42
N ASP A 205 -1.54 -2.59 13.15
CA ASP A 205 -0.25 -2.12 12.66
C ASP A 205 0.81 -3.20 12.79
N HIS A 206 1.81 -3.17 11.93
CA HIS A 206 2.86 -4.18 11.90
C HIS A 206 3.94 -3.93 12.95
N TYR A 207 4.17 -2.66 13.31
CA TYR A 207 5.19 -2.24 14.28
C TYR A 207 4.87 -0.85 14.85
N PHE A 208 5.64 -0.47 15.90
CA PHE A 208 5.67 0.88 16.44
C PHE A 208 7.03 1.54 16.13
N THR A 209 7.04 2.84 15.95
CA THR A 209 8.28 3.64 15.72
C THR A 209 8.85 4.24 16.99
N SER A 210 8.21 4.05 18.14
CA SER A 210 8.68 4.42 19.46
C SER A 210 8.38 3.28 20.42
N ASP A 211 9.11 3.21 21.56
CA ASP A 211 8.88 2.18 22.56
C ASP A 211 7.40 2.16 23.00
N PRO A 212 6.68 1.06 22.75
CA PRO A 212 5.28 0.93 23.15
C PRO A 212 5.08 0.61 24.62
N LEU A 213 6.16 0.30 25.37
CA LEU A 213 6.13 -0.11 26.77
C LEU A 213 7.10 0.73 27.63
N PRO A 214 6.97 2.07 27.63
CA PRO A 214 7.91 2.91 28.31
C PRO A 214 7.90 2.64 29.84
N PRO A 215 9.07 2.64 30.50
CA PRO A 215 9.19 2.28 31.91
C PRO A 215 8.35 3.13 32.88
N GLU A 216 8.08 4.39 32.51
CA GLU A 216 7.29 5.33 33.33
C GLU A 216 5.82 4.90 33.50
N TRP A 217 5.30 3.97 32.70
CA TRP A 217 3.95 3.41 32.90
C TRP A 217 3.91 2.37 34.03
N GLY A 218 5.06 1.87 34.44
CA GLY A 218 5.20 0.85 35.45
C GLY A 218 4.88 -0.56 34.97
N ASN A 219 5.46 -1.55 35.64
CA ASN A 219 5.37 -2.96 35.24
C ASN A 219 3.94 -3.47 35.12
N LYS A 220 3.04 -3.06 36.03
CA LYS A 220 1.65 -3.54 36.05
C LYS A 220 0.90 -3.17 34.78
N ILE A 221 1.07 -1.96 34.29
CA ILE A 221 0.42 -1.49 33.03
C ILE A 221 1.09 -2.17 31.84
N ASN A 222 2.41 -2.20 31.81
CA ASN A 222 3.15 -2.81 30.71
C ASN A 222 2.82 -4.31 30.53
N GLU A 223 2.68 -5.07 31.64
CA GLU A 223 2.24 -6.47 31.56
C GLU A 223 0.80 -6.61 31.04
N LYS A 224 -0.13 -5.74 31.42
CA LYS A 224 -1.48 -5.75 30.86
C LYS A 224 -1.46 -5.48 29.35
N ILE A 225 -0.66 -4.51 28.90
CA ILE A 225 -0.50 -4.21 27.47
C ILE A 225 0.08 -5.42 26.72
N LYS A 226 1.13 -6.06 27.25
CA LYS A 226 1.71 -7.28 26.67
C LYS A 226 0.67 -8.40 26.51
N ASN A 227 -0.21 -8.54 27.48
CA ASN A 227 -1.29 -9.52 27.47
C ASN A 227 -2.53 -9.08 26.67
N ARG A 228 -2.48 -7.93 25.98
CA ARG A 228 -3.58 -7.40 25.19
C ARG A 228 -4.85 -7.11 26.01
N ILE A 229 -4.67 -6.65 27.23
CA ILE A 229 -5.75 -6.32 28.17
C ILE A 229 -5.85 -4.81 28.34
N ALA A 230 -7.01 -4.24 28.03
CA ALA A 230 -7.39 -2.89 28.44
C ALA A 230 -8.03 -2.92 29.83
N ASP A 231 -7.67 -1.97 30.68
CA ASP A 231 -8.17 -1.91 32.07
C ASP A 231 -8.49 -0.47 32.47
N ILE A 232 -9.40 -0.34 33.44
CA ILE A 232 -9.81 0.94 34.02
C ILE A 232 -8.58 1.68 34.55
N GLY A 233 -8.52 2.99 34.30
CA GLY A 233 -7.40 3.86 34.67
C GLY A 233 -6.33 3.99 33.58
N MET A 234 -6.31 3.13 32.57
CA MET A 234 -5.42 3.28 31.41
C MET A 234 -5.75 4.54 30.60
N SER A 235 -4.71 5.17 30.04
CA SER A 235 -4.90 6.25 29.07
C SER A 235 -5.36 5.69 27.72
N SER A 236 -5.92 6.57 26.89
CA SER A 236 -6.32 6.23 25.51
C SER A 236 -5.15 5.65 24.71
N ARG A 237 -3.93 6.19 24.87
CA ARG A 237 -2.71 5.67 24.25
C ARG A 237 -2.40 4.23 24.72
N GLN A 238 -2.49 3.97 26.02
CA GLN A 238 -2.23 2.63 26.60
C GLN A 238 -3.26 1.60 26.07
N VAL A 239 -4.53 1.96 26.04
CA VAL A 239 -5.59 1.11 25.49
C VAL A 239 -5.37 0.83 24.00
N ARG A 240 -4.99 1.85 23.21
CA ARG A 240 -4.69 1.66 21.77
C ARG A 240 -3.53 0.67 21.56
N ILE A 241 -2.49 0.76 22.36
CA ILE A 241 -1.35 -0.16 22.25
C ILE A 241 -1.77 -1.57 22.68
N ALA A 242 -2.58 -1.69 23.72
CA ALA A 242 -3.05 -2.98 24.21
C ALA A 242 -3.96 -3.71 23.21
N ILE A 243 -5.02 -3.06 22.76
CA ILE A 243 -6.11 -3.72 22.00
C ILE A 243 -6.38 -3.13 20.61
N GLY A 244 -5.60 -2.13 20.20
CA GLY A 244 -5.72 -1.49 18.90
C GLY A 244 -6.68 -0.30 18.86
N TYR A 245 -6.90 0.23 17.66
CA TYR A 245 -7.83 1.32 17.43
C TYR A 245 -9.28 0.83 17.46
N PRO A 246 -10.19 1.64 18.00
CA PRO A 246 -11.62 1.33 17.93
C PRO A 246 -12.12 1.46 16.49
N ASP A 247 -13.19 0.73 16.18
CA ASP A 247 -13.87 0.83 14.89
C ASP A 247 -14.61 2.17 14.76
N LYS A 248 -15.08 2.73 15.89
CA LYS A 248 -15.73 4.04 15.95
C LYS A 248 -15.41 4.77 17.25
N ILE A 249 -15.27 6.10 17.17
CA ILE A 249 -15.14 7.00 18.33
C ILE A 249 -16.28 8.01 18.26
N ASN A 250 -17.05 8.11 19.33
CA ASN A 250 -17.97 9.20 19.57
C ASN A 250 -17.34 10.14 20.60
N ILE A 251 -17.28 11.42 20.27
CA ILE A 251 -16.72 12.46 21.15
C ILE A 251 -17.88 13.33 21.63
N THR A 252 -17.96 13.56 22.93
CA THR A 252 -18.90 14.47 23.54
C THR A 252 -18.14 15.54 24.31
N SER A 253 -18.34 16.79 23.91
CA SER A 253 -17.74 17.95 24.59
C SER A 253 -18.80 18.61 25.45
N SER A 254 -18.51 18.92 26.72
CA SER A 254 -19.35 19.63 27.65
C SER A 254 -18.54 20.67 28.42
N ARG A 255 -19.22 21.53 29.20
CA ARG A 255 -18.54 22.45 30.13
C ARG A 255 -17.66 21.72 31.19
N HIS A 256 -17.84 20.42 31.35
CA HIS A 256 -17.10 19.60 32.31
C HIS A 256 -15.94 18.85 31.65
N GLY A 257 -15.65 19.07 30.35
CA GLY A 257 -14.55 18.46 29.63
C GLY A 257 -15.00 17.65 28.42
N VAL A 258 -14.05 16.90 27.87
CA VAL A 258 -14.24 16.02 26.72
C VAL A 258 -14.30 14.58 27.22
N SER A 259 -15.34 13.86 26.80
CA SER A 259 -15.44 12.42 26.97
C SER A 259 -15.48 11.73 25.62
N GLU A 260 -14.85 10.56 25.56
CA GLU A 260 -14.82 9.74 24.36
C GLU A 260 -15.43 8.36 24.63
N GLN A 261 -16.32 7.91 23.77
CA GLN A 261 -16.81 6.54 23.76
C GLN A 261 -16.21 5.81 22.56
N TRP A 262 -15.38 4.83 22.83
CA TRP A 262 -14.79 3.99 21.83
C TRP A 262 -15.58 2.70 21.67
N MET A 263 -15.85 2.32 20.42
CA MET A 263 -16.59 1.12 20.08
C MET A 263 -15.72 0.16 19.29
N TYR A 264 -15.70 -1.09 19.74
CA TYR A 264 -15.07 -2.21 19.04
C TYR A 264 -16.15 -3.19 18.59
N PHE A 265 -16.16 -3.52 17.29
CA PHE A 265 -17.11 -4.45 16.71
C PHE A 265 -16.43 -5.82 16.56
N LEU A 266 -16.81 -6.75 17.43
CA LEU A 266 -16.43 -8.16 17.34
C LEU A 266 -17.55 -8.91 16.61
N SER A 267 -17.23 -10.10 16.07
CA SER A 267 -18.16 -10.88 15.23
C SER A 267 -19.58 -10.99 15.80
N ASN A 268 -19.73 -11.11 17.12
CA ASN A 268 -21.02 -11.34 17.78
C ASN A 268 -21.37 -10.32 18.85
N LYS A 269 -20.51 -9.33 19.13
CA LYS A 269 -20.77 -8.33 20.16
C LYS A 269 -20.09 -7.00 19.87
N LYS A 270 -20.60 -5.96 20.55
CA LYS A 270 -19.98 -4.64 20.58
C LYS A 270 -19.47 -4.38 22.00
N ILE A 271 -18.24 -3.91 22.10
CA ILE A 271 -17.64 -3.53 23.38
C ILE A 271 -17.46 -2.02 23.36
N TYR A 272 -17.82 -1.38 24.46
CA TYR A 272 -17.74 0.07 24.63
C TYR A 272 -16.76 0.40 25.73
N TYR A 273 -15.84 1.31 25.43
CA TYR A 273 -14.86 1.85 26.37
C TYR A 273 -15.13 3.35 26.52
N GLN A 274 -15.41 3.79 27.75
CA GLN A 274 -15.68 5.20 28.06
C GLN A 274 -14.43 5.84 28.64
N PHE A 275 -14.00 6.95 28.04
CA PHE A 275 -12.87 7.75 28.51
C PHE A 275 -13.35 9.10 29.00
N GLU A 276 -12.79 9.54 30.12
CA GLU A 276 -12.92 10.88 30.68
C GLU A 276 -11.53 11.41 30.98
N TYR A 277 -11.20 12.62 30.53
CA TYR A 277 -9.88 13.24 30.71
C TYR A 277 -8.72 12.30 30.34
N ASP A 278 -8.83 11.63 29.20
CA ASP A 278 -7.87 10.64 28.71
C ASP A 278 -7.66 9.42 29.63
N LYS A 279 -8.63 9.10 30.51
CA LYS A 279 -8.60 7.89 31.35
C LYS A 279 -9.80 7.02 31.06
N LEU A 280 -9.54 5.72 30.91
CA LEU A 280 -10.59 4.72 30.78
C LEU A 280 -11.31 4.58 32.13
N VAL A 281 -12.60 4.94 32.16
CA VAL A 281 -13.41 4.94 33.38
C VAL A 281 -14.43 3.81 33.40
N TYR A 282 -14.83 3.31 32.23
CA TYR A 282 -15.86 2.27 32.16
C TYR A 282 -15.69 1.37 30.92
N ILE A 283 -15.98 0.09 31.07
CA ILE A 283 -15.99 -0.93 30.01
C ILE A 283 -17.34 -1.64 30.04
N ASN A 284 -18.03 -1.67 28.91
CA ASN A 284 -19.27 -2.43 28.74
C ASN A 284 -19.09 -3.50 27.64
N HIS A 285 -19.42 -4.75 27.99
CA HIS A 285 -19.24 -5.93 27.15
C HIS A 285 -20.53 -6.44 26.52
#